data_403e5a4c193f1071a6736c7cc4bf9810
#
_entry.id   403e5a4c193f1071a6736c7cc4bf9810
#
_cell.length_a   1.000
_cell.length_b   1.000
_cell.length_c   1.000
_cell.angle_alpha   90.00
_cell.angle_beta   90.00
_cell.angle_gamma   90.00
#
_symmetry.space_group_name_H-M   'P 1'
#
loop_
_entity.id
_entity.type
_entity.pdbx_description
1 polymer ?
#
loop_
_entity_poly.entity_id
_entity_poly.type
_entity_poly.pdbx_seq_one_letter_code
_entity_poly.pdbx_strand_id
1 'polypeptide(L)'
;ERFARENSTADRQFLLAAGSAGIEAATNLVVHEANRTMLLYVYLAVTLFCLITFRSWRATVVALVPLMLTSVLCEALMVFMGIGVKVATLPVIALGVGIGVDYALYLLSVQLHHQRQGMSLVDAYRQAVAFTGRVVGLVGITLAAGVVGWIWSPIKFQADMGILLTFMFLWNMLGAL
;
A
#
# COMPACT_ATOMS: atom_id res chain seq x y z
N GLU A 1 15.59 -25.62 -10.74
CA GLU A 1 15.36 -26.90 -11.47
C GLU A 1 16.22 -27.01 -12.72
N ARG A 2 16.21 -25.99 -13.61
CA ARG A 2 16.95 -26.02 -14.88
C ARG A 2 18.46 -26.22 -14.67
N PHE A 3 19.07 -25.46 -13.77
CA PHE A 3 20.49 -25.62 -13.40
C PHE A 3 20.82 -27.04 -12.89
N ALA A 4 19.97 -27.60 -12.03
CA ALA A 4 20.15 -28.96 -11.50
C ALA A 4 20.10 -30.02 -12.59
N ARG A 5 19.18 -29.90 -13.55
CA ARG A 5 19.07 -30.79 -14.69
C ARG A 5 20.25 -30.71 -15.66
N GLU A 6 20.73 -29.49 -15.93
CA GLU A 6 21.81 -29.23 -16.89
C GLU A 6 23.20 -29.58 -16.33
N ASN A 7 23.37 -29.59 -14.99
CA ASN A 7 24.67 -29.79 -14.34
C ASN A 7 24.78 -31.10 -13.54
N SER A 8 23.74 -31.94 -13.50
CA SER A 8 23.81 -33.27 -12.89
C SER A 8 24.54 -34.23 -13.80
N THR A 9 25.59 -34.87 -13.27
CA THR A 9 26.36 -35.97 -13.92
C THR A 9 26.27 -37.21 -13.09
N ALA A 10 26.79 -38.33 -13.62
CA ALA A 10 26.79 -39.63 -12.90
C ALA A 10 27.49 -39.55 -11.53
N ASP A 11 28.53 -38.69 -11.41
CA ASP A 11 29.33 -38.51 -10.19
C ASP A 11 28.82 -37.38 -9.28
N ARG A 12 27.94 -36.49 -9.79
CA ARG A 12 27.40 -35.35 -9.05
C ARG A 12 25.93 -35.17 -9.36
N GLN A 13 25.11 -35.34 -8.36
CA GLN A 13 23.69 -35.10 -8.46
C GLN A 13 23.31 -33.84 -7.67
N PHE A 14 22.72 -32.84 -8.35
CA PHE A 14 22.11 -31.68 -7.71
C PHE A 14 20.69 -32.07 -7.31
N LEU A 15 20.51 -32.39 -6.02
CA LEU A 15 19.19 -32.61 -5.46
C LEU A 15 18.51 -31.25 -5.19
N LEU A 16 17.25 -31.14 -5.59
CA LEU A 16 16.44 -30.00 -5.25
C LEU A 16 16.23 -29.95 -3.73
N ALA A 17 16.28 -28.76 -3.16
CA ALA A 17 16.03 -28.60 -1.74
C ALA A 17 14.63 -29.13 -1.39
N ALA A 18 14.57 -30.08 -0.47
CA ALA A 18 13.34 -30.66 0.04
C ALA A 18 13.08 -30.19 1.48
N GLY A 19 11.84 -30.32 1.94
CA GLY A 19 11.44 -29.87 3.29
C GLY A 19 11.27 -28.37 3.41
N SER A 20 11.42 -27.83 4.62
CA SER A 20 11.16 -26.41 4.95
C SER A 20 12.00 -25.44 4.11
N ALA A 21 13.28 -25.72 3.89
CA ALA A 21 14.16 -24.86 3.12
C ALA A 21 13.74 -24.76 1.64
N GLY A 22 13.30 -25.86 1.04
CA GLY A 22 12.77 -25.87 -0.33
C GLY A 22 11.46 -25.09 -0.45
N ILE A 23 10.57 -25.24 0.53
CA ILE A 23 9.30 -24.53 0.59
C ILE A 23 9.55 -23.02 0.77
N GLU A 24 10.44 -22.63 1.67
CA GLU A 24 10.77 -21.21 1.89
C GLU A 24 11.41 -20.58 0.66
N ALA A 25 12.32 -21.24 -0.01
CA ALA A 25 12.94 -20.76 -1.24
C ALA A 25 11.90 -20.59 -2.37
N ALA A 26 11.01 -21.56 -2.56
CA ALA A 26 9.93 -21.48 -3.54
C ALA A 26 8.94 -20.37 -3.19
N THR A 27 8.58 -20.24 -1.92
CA THR A 27 7.68 -19.19 -1.42
C THR A 27 8.27 -17.79 -1.68
N ASN A 28 9.56 -17.57 -1.39
CA ASN A 28 10.21 -16.29 -1.63
C ASN A 28 10.20 -15.89 -3.12
N LEU A 29 10.43 -16.82 -4.03
CA LEU A 29 10.35 -16.55 -5.47
C LEU A 29 8.93 -16.14 -5.88
N VAL A 30 7.93 -16.91 -5.44
CA VAL A 30 6.52 -16.64 -5.77
C VAL A 30 6.04 -15.32 -5.14
N VAL A 31 6.44 -15.04 -3.89
CA VAL A 31 6.06 -13.80 -3.18
C VAL A 31 6.58 -12.57 -3.89
N HIS A 32 7.82 -12.60 -4.39
CA HIS A 32 8.39 -11.44 -5.08
C HIS A 32 7.64 -11.12 -6.38
N GLU A 33 7.28 -12.14 -7.15
CA GLU A 33 6.50 -11.99 -8.39
C GLU A 33 5.04 -11.61 -8.09
N ALA A 34 4.42 -12.24 -7.08
CA ALA A 34 3.07 -11.97 -6.64
C ALA A 34 2.92 -10.53 -6.13
N ASN A 35 3.89 -9.99 -5.39
CA ASN A 35 3.85 -8.61 -4.89
C ASN A 35 3.70 -7.60 -6.03
N ARG A 36 4.52 -7.73 -7.07
CA ARG A 36 4.48 -6.82 -8.22
C ARG A 36 3.15 -6.91 -8.97
N THR A 37 2.68 -8.11 -9.19
CA THR A 37 1.41 -8.38 -9.89
C THR A 37 0.21 -7.87 -9.08
N MET A 38 0.20 -8.10 -7.77
CA MET A 38 -0.84 -7.64 -6.86
C MET A 38 -0.90 -6.11 -6.82
N LEU A 39 0.24 -5.43 -6.69
CA LEU A 39 0.30 -3.96 -6.71
C LEU A 39 -0.27 -3.39 -8.01
N LEU A 40 0.07 -3.99 -9.16
CA LEU A 40 -0.45 -3.56 -10.45
C LEU A 40 -1.98 -3.65 -10.49
N TYR A 41 -2.55 -4.77 -10.05
CA TYR A 41 -4.01 -4.92 -10.01
C TYR A 41 -4.69 -3.98 -9.03
N VAL A 42 -4.10 -3.75 -7.84
CA VAL A 42 -4.63 -2.81 -6.86
C VAL A 42 -4.64 -1.39 -7.42
N TYR A 43 -3.54 -0.92 -7.99
CA TYR A 43 -3.49 0.42 -8.59
C TYR A 43 -4.40 0.56 -9.81
N LEU A 44 -4.54 -0.48 -10.62
CA LEU A 44 -5.46 -0.48 -11.75
C LEU A 44 -6.92 -0.37 -11.27
N ALA A 45 -7.31 -1.16 -10.28
CA ALA A 45 -8.64 -1.10 -9.68
C ALA A 45 -8.92 0.27 -9.05
N VAL A 46 -8.00 0.79 -8.24
CA VAL A 46 -8.12 2.10 -7.61
C VAL A 46 -8.23 3.21 -8.66
N THR A 47 -7.43 3.16 -9.72
CA THR A 47 -7.50 4.13 -10.83
C THR A 47 -8.86 4.08 -11.50
N LEU A 48 -9.38 2.89 -11.78
CA LEU A 48 -10.69 2.72 -12.39
C LEU A 48 -11.81 3.28 -11.50
N PHE A 49 -11.80 2.96 -10.20
CA PHE A 49 -12.77 3.51 -9.24
C PHE A 49 -12.69 5.04 -9.14
N CYS A 50 -11.49 5.61 -9.08
CA CYS A 50 -11.31 7.06 -9.07
C CYS A 50 -11.85 7.71 -10.35
N LEU A 51 -11.61 7.11 -11.53
CA LEU A 51 -12.12 7.63 -12.80
C LEU A 51 -13.65 7.61 -12.85
N ILE A 52 -14.26 6.53 -12.38
CA ILE A 52 -15.73 6.40 -12.33
C ILE A 52 -16.33 7.44 -11.36
N THR A 53 -15.71 7.59 -10.19
CA THR A 53 -16.22 8.47 -9.12
C THR A 53 -16.05 9.94 -9.46
N PHE A 54 -14.86 10.35 -9.84
CA PHE A 54 -14.55 11.77 -10.09
C PHE A 54 -15.00 12.23 -11.48
N ARG A 55 -15.11 11.32 -12.45
CA ARG A 55 -15.34 11.63 -13.86
C ARG A 55 -14.35 12.68 -14.39
N SER A 56 -13.15 12.71 -13.86
CA SER A 56 -12.10 13.67 -14.16
C SER A 56 -10.73 13.01 -14.04
N TRP A 57 -10.00 12.94 -15.16
CA TRP A 57 -8.65 12.41 -15.19
C TRP A 57 -7.70 13.17 -14.26
N ARG A 58 -7.84 14.51 -14.21
CA ARG A 58 -7.00 15.37 -13.35
C ARG A 58 -7.17 15.04 -11.88
N ALA A 59 -8.41 14.89 -11.42
CA ALA A 59 -8.69 14.52 -10.03
C ALA A 59 -8.15 13.12 -9.68
N THR A 60 -8.24 12.18 -10.61
CA THR A 60 -7.69 10.83 -10.44
C THR A 60 -6.18 10.87 -10.27
N VAL A 61 -5.45 11.63 -11.10
CA VAL A 61 -4.00 11.77 -10.97
C VAL A 61 -3.62 12.39 -9.64
N VAL A 62 -4.33 13.46 -9.20
CA VAL A 62 -4.09 14.11 -7.90
C VAL A 62 -4.30 13.14 -6.74
N ALA A 63 -5.30 12.24 -6.81
CA ALA A 63 -5.52 11.21 -5.81
C ALA A 63 -4.43 10.13 -5.79
N LEU A 64 -3.93 9.73 -6.97
CA LEU A 64 -2.96 8.63 -7.09
C LEU A 64 -1.54 9.02 -6.70
N VAL A 65 -1.12 10.26 -6.96
CA VAL A 65 0.27 10.71 -6.68
C VAL A 65 0.68 10.52 -5.21
N PRO A 66 -0.10 10.97 -4.20
CA PRO A 66 0.25 10.72 -2.80
C PRO A 66 0.29 9.23 -2.45
N LEU A 67 -0.62 8.43 -3.02
CA LEU A 67 -0.67 6.98 -2.78
C LEU A 67 0.57 6.26 -3.31
N MET A 68 1.00 6.61 -4.53
CA MET A 68 2.24 6.07 -5.11
C MET A 68 3.45 6.47 -4.27
N LEU A 69 3.52 7.75 -3.86
CA LEU A 69 4.61 8.24 -3.00
C LEU A 69 4.65 7.47 -1.67
N THR A 70 3.50 7.27 -1.04
CA THR A 70 3.41 6.52 0.22
C THR A 70 3.86 5.07 0.06
N SER A 71 3.50 4.41 -1.05
CA SER A 71 3.96 3.04 -1.32
C SER A 71 5.47 2.96 -1.47
N VAL A 72 6.08 3.88 -2.23
CA VAL A 72 7.53 3.96 -2.38
C VAL A 72 8.22 4.24 -1.03
N LEU A 73 7.66 5.15 -0.24
CA LEU A 73 8.19 5.44 1.11
C LEU A 73 8.04 4.24 2.06
N CYS A 74 6.96 3.48 1.94
CA CYS A 74 6.79 2.25 2.72
C CYS A 74 7.83 1.18 2.33
N GLU A 75 8.10 1.00 1.03
CA GLU A 75 9.16 0.11 0.57
C GLU A 75 10.54 0.57 1.06
N ALA A 76 10.82 1.88 1.01
CA ALA A 76 12.04 2.45 1.55
C ALA A 76 12.18 2.20 3.07
N LEU A 77 11.08 2.35 3.82
CA LEU A 77 11.04 2.04 5.25
C LEU A 77 11.31 0.55 5.50
N MET A 78 10.74 -0.35 4.69
CA MET A 78 11.00 -1.78 4.78
C MET A 78 12.48 -2.10 4.61
N VAL A 79 13.13 -1.49 3.61
CA VAL A 79 14.58 -1.66 3.37
C VAL A 79 15.39 -1.11 4.55
N PHE A 80 15.05 0.08 5.04
CA PHE A 80 15.75 0.70 6.18
C PHE A 80 15.65 -0.12 7.47
N MET A 81 14.51 -0.74 7.72
CA MET A 81 14.29 -1.59 8.90
C MET A 81 14.74 -3.04 8.72
N GLY A 82 15.24 -3.42 7.54
CA GLY A 82 15.59 -4.81 7.23
C GLY A 82 14.40 -5.76 7.19
N ILE A 83 13.19 -5.23 6.95
CA ILE A 83 11.97 -6.01 6.78
C ILE A 83 11.92 -6.49 5.33
N GLY A 84 12.11 -7.80 5.10
CA GLY A 84 12.01 -8.38 3.75
C GLY A 84 10.57 -8.44 3.25
N VAL A 85 10.41 -8.48 1.92
CA VAL A 85 9.12 -8.80 1.30
C VAL A 85 8.79 -10.26 1.59
N LYS A 86 7.73 -10.49 2.35
CA LYS A 86 7.28 -11.81 2.82
C LYS A 86 5.78 -11.93 2.54
N VAL A 87 5.25 -13.15 2.61
CA VAL A 87 3.79 -13.40 2.53
C VAL A 87 3.02 -12.45 3.48
N ALA A 88 3.56 -12.23 4.67
CA ALA A 88 2.97 -11.36 5.69
C ALA A 88 2.93 -9.87 5.31
N THR A 89 3.91 -9.38 4.55
CA THR A 89 3.99 -7.96 4.17
C THR A 89 3.24 -7.63 2.90
N LEU A 90 2.87 -8.64 2.09
CA LEU A 90 2.09 -8.44 0.87
C LEU A 90 0.78 -7.67 1.07
N PRO A 91 -0.06 -7.98 2.09
CA PRO A 91 -1.32 -7.27 2.29
C PRO A 91 -1.15 -5.82 2.74
N VAL A 92 0.01 -5.46 3.34
CA VAL A 92 0.23 -4.14 3.94
C VAL A 92 0.07 -3.03 2.91
N ILE A 93 0.78 -3.13 1.78
CA ILE A 93 0.73 -2.10 0.74
C ILE A 93 -0.66 -2.05 0.10
N ALA A 94 -1.26 -3.21 -0.16
CA ALA A 94 -2.61 -3.28 -0.73
C ALA A 94 -3.66 -2.62 0.18
N LEU A 95 -3.62 -2.92 1.49
CA LEU A 95 -4.49 -2.30 2.49
C LEU A 95 -4.20 -0.80 2.63
N GLY A 96 -2.92 -0.43 2.68
CA GLY A 96 -2.51 0.96 2.77
C GLY A 96 -3.00 1.79 1.58
N VAL A 97 -2.88 1.28 0.36
CA VAL A 97 -3.39 1.93 -0.85
C VAL A 97 -4.91 2.00 -0.84
N GLY A 98 -5.61 0.90 -0.48
CA GLY A 98 -7.06 0.86 -0.41
C GLY A 98 -7.65 1.86 0.58
N ILE A 99 -7.10 1.95 1.78
CA ILE A 99 -7.55 2.91 2.80
C ILE A 99 -7.09 4.33 2.44
N GLY A 100 -5.90 4.46 1.86
CA GLY A 100 -5.37 5.76 1.44
C GLY A 100 -6.22 6.42 0.36
N VAL A 101 -6.78 5.66 -0.59
CA VAL A 101 -7.66 6.21 -1.61
C VAL A 101 -8.95 6.76 -1.03
N ASP A 102 -9.47 6.18 0.07
CA ASP A 102 -10.68 6.67 0.72
C ASP A 102 -10.50 8.10 1.26
N TYR A 103 -9.33 8.43 1.83
CA TYR A 103 -9.04 9.79 2.25
C TYR A 103 -9.09 10.79 1.09
N ALA A 104 -8.47 10.42 -0.03
CA ALA A 104 -8.51 11.24 -1.24
C ALA A 104 -9.91 11.35 -1.82
N LEU A 105 -10.68 10.25 -1.83
CA LEU A 105 -12.07 10.24 -2.30
C LEU A 105 -12.95 11.19 -1.48
N TYR A 106 -12.85 11.16 -0.15
CA TYR A 106 -13.62 12.06 0.71
C TYR A 106 -13.29 13.53 0.42
N LEU A 107 -12.02 13.90 0.45
CA LEU A 107 -11.61 15.29 0.29
C LEU A 107 -11.93 15.82 -1.12
N LEU A 108 -11.50 15.09 -2.15
CA LEU A 108 -11.68 15.51 -3.54
C LEU A 108 -13.13 15.51 -3.99
N SER A 109 -13.98 14.61 -3.46
CA SER A 109 -15.41 14.61 -3.78
C SER A 109 -16.08 15.89 -3.31
N VAL A 110 -15.80 16.34 -2.08
CA VAL A 110 -16.34 17.59 -1.53
C VAL A 110 -15.79 18.79 -2.29
N GLN A 111 -14.49 18.82 -2.57
CA GLN A 111 -13.84 19.87 -3.34
C GLN A 111 -14.45 20.00 -4.74
N LEU A 112 -14.57 18.88 -5.47
CA LEU A 112 -15.15 18.88 -6.82
C LEU A 112 -16.63 19.27 -6.82
N HIS A 113 -17.38 18.92 -5.77
CA HIS A 113 -18.76 19.35 -5.60
C HIS A 113 -18.85 20.87 -5.53
N HIS A 114 -18.05 21.52 -4.69
CA HIS A 114 -18.02 23.00 -4.58
C HIS A 114 -17.52 23.68 -5.86
N GLN A 115 -16.55 23.11 -6.55
CA GLN A 115 -16.09 23.63 -7.84
C GLN A 115 -17.18 23.58 -8.90
N ARG A 116 -17.98 22.49 -8.94
CA ARG A 116 -19.12 22.37 -9.88
C ARG A 116 -20.22 23.41 -9.60
N GLN A 117 -20.28 23.93 -8.37
CA GLN A 117 -21.19 25.03 -7.97
C GLN A 117 -20.63 26.41 -8.32
N GLY A 118 -19.47 26.50 -8.98
CA GLY A 118 -18.86 27.74 -9.44
C GLY A 118 -17.88 28.37 -8.44
N MET A 119 -17.50 27.68 -7.35
CA MET A 119 -16.47 28.17 -6.43
C MET A 119 -15.09 28.14 -7.05
N SER A 120 -14.22 29.06 -6.62
CA SER A 120 -12.80 29.03 -6.99
C SER A 120 -12.13 27.75 -6.45
N LEU A 121 -11.05 27.29 -7.10
CA LEU A 121 -10.28 26.12 -6.65
C LEU A 121 -9.84 26.24 -5.18
N VAL A 122 -9.34 27.43 -4.81
CA VAL A 122 -8.81 27.69 -3.48
C VAL A 122 -9.91 27.68 -2.43
N ASP A 123 -11.05 28.29 -2.68
CA ASP A 123 -12.15 28.35 -1.72
C ASP A 123 -12.83 26.97 -1.58
N ALA A 124 -12.99 26.24 -2.68
CA ALA A 124 -13.51 24.88 -2.67
C ALA A 124 -12.60 23.95 -1.86
N TYR A 125 -11.28 24.05 -2.02
CA TYR A 125 -10.33 23.28 -1.25
C TYR A 125 -10.36 23.65 0.24
N ARG A 126 -10.36 24.93 0.58
CA ARG A 126 -10.47 25.39 1.99
C ARG A 126 -11.72 24.84 2.68
N GLN A 127 -12.86 24.88 2.00
CA GLN A 127 -14.10 24.34 2.54
C GLN A 127 -14.04 22.81 2.67
N ALA A 128 -13.47 22.12 1.68
CA ALA A 128 -13.30 20.66 1.74
C ALA A 128 -12.42 20.28 2.94
N VAL A 129 -11.28 20.92 3.13
CA VAL A 129 -10.39 20.67 4.28
C VAL A 129 -11.05 21.02 5.61
N ALA A 130 -11.76 22.15 5.70
CA ALA A 130 -12.42 22.56 6.94
C ALA A 130 -13.49 21.57 7.40
N PHE A 131 -14.22 20.99 6.46
CA PHE A 131 -15.31 20.05 6.75
C PHE A 131 -14.82 18.59 6.81
N THR A 132 -14.15 18.13 5.77
CA THR A 132 -13.76 16.73 5.59
C THR A 132 -12.39 16.42 6.19
N GLY A 133 -11.49 17.40 6.25
CA GLY A 133 -10.13 17.21 6.76
C GLY A 133 -10.11 16.74 8.22
N ARG A 134 -11.04 17.22 9.05
CA ARG A 134 -11.18 16.73 10.44
C ARG A 134 -11.57 15.24 10.48
N VAL A 135 -12.46 14.82 9.59
CA VAL A 135 -12.89 13.43 9.51
C VAL A 135 -11.73 12.55 9.03
N VAL A 136 -11.04 12.95 7.98
CA VAL A 136 -9.85 12.26 7.45
C VAL A 136 -8.77 12.14 8.53
N GLY A 137 -8.49 13.24 9.25
CA GLY A 137 -7.53 13.23 10.36
C GLY A 137 -7.93 12.27 11.49
N LEU A 138 -9.20 12.32 11.91
CA LEU A 138 -9.70 11.43 12.96
C LEU A 138 -9.60 9.95 12.53
N VAL A 139 -10.04 9.62 11.32
CA VAL A 139 -9.99 8.26 10.80
C VAL A 139 -8.55 7.76 10.69
N GLY A 140 -7.63 8.59 10.15
CA GLY A 140 -6.22 8.22 10.02
C GLY A 140 -5.56 7.93 11.38
N ILE A 141 -5.79 8.80 12.35
CA ILE A 141 -5.28 8.62 13.73
C ILE A 141 -5.90 7.38 14.38
N THR A 142 -7.20 7.17 14.24
CA THR A 142 -7.90 6.01 14.84
C THR A 142 -7.40 4.70 14.25
N LEU A 143 -7.22 4.62 12.93
CA LEU A 143 -6.68 3.44 12.26
C LEU A 143 -5.23 3.17 12.68
N ALA A 144 -4.39 4.21 12.72
CA ALA A 144 -3.01 4.09 13.20
C ALA A 144 -2.97 3.61 14.66
N ALA A 145 -3.79 4.19 15.54
CA ALA A 145 -3.90 3.77 16.94
C ALA A 145 -4.39 2.33 17.10
N GLY A 146 -5.28 1.86 16.21
CA GLY A 146 -5.76 0.48 16.21
C GLY A 146 -4.67 -0.56 15.90
N VAL A 147 -3.71 -0.22 15.05
CA VAL A 147 -2.66 -1.15 14.63
C VAL A 147 -1.31 -0.93 15.32
N VAL A 148 -1.07 0.26 15.91
CA VAL A 148 0.19 0.57 16.59
C VAL A 148 0.48 -0.39 17.75
N GLY A 149 -0.54 -0.89 18.42
CA GLY A 149 -0.41 -1.89 19.50
C GLY A 149 0.26 -3.20 19.04
N TRP A 150 0.21 -3.51 17.74
CA TRP A 150 0.85 -4.70 17.19
C TRP A 150 2.38 -4.63 17.19
N ILE A 151 2.97 -3.44 17.30
CA ILE A 151 4.43 -3.25 17.39
C ILE A 151 5.03 -4.01 18.55
N TRP A 152 4.30 -4.11 19.67
CA TRP A 152 4.73 -4.84 20.87
C TRP A 152 4.34 -6.33 20.87
N SER A 153 3.85 -6.84 19.74
CA SER A 153 3.53 -8.27 19.62
C SER A 153 4.81 -9.13 19.70
N PRO A 154 4.77 -10.26 20.44
CA PRO A 154 5.87 -11.22 20.42
C PRO A 154 6.03 -11.92 19.06
N ILE A 155 5.04 -11.82 18.19
CA ILE A 155 5.05 -12.38 16.84
C ILE A 155 5.65 -11.35 15.90
N LYS A 156 6.88 -11.60 15.43
CA LYS A 156 7.63 -10.67 14.59
C LYS A 156 6.83 -10.22 13.34
N PHE A 157 6.14 -11.13 12.70
CA PHE A 157 5.33 -10.80 11.52
C PHE A 157 4.23 -9.76 11.83
N GLN A 158 3.58 -9.88 12.98
CA GLN A 158 2.55 -8.94 13.43
C GLN A 158 3.14 -7.58 13.81
N ALA A 159 4.32 -7.59 14.46
CA ALA A 159 5.05 -6.37 14.77
C ALA A 159 5.48 -5.61 13.50
N ASP A 160 6.04 -6.33 12.51
CA ASP A 160 6.42 -5.75 11.21
C ASP A 160 5.19 -5.13 10.50
N MET A 161 4.04 -5.83 10.49
CA MET A 161 2.79 -5.29 9.93
C MET A 161 2.30 -4.06 10.70
N GLY A 162 2.36 -4.07 12.02
CA GLY A 162 1.94 -2.94 12.87
C GLY A 162 2.71 -1.67 12.54
N ILE A 163 4.03 -1.76 12.38
CA ILE A 163 4.90 -0.63 12.02
C ILE A 163 4.51 -0.09 10.63
N LEU A 164 4.45 -0.98 9.63
CA LEU A 164 4.22 -0.59 8.25
C LEU A 164 2.83 -0.02 8.04
N LEU A 165 1.79 -0.63 8.62
CA LEU A 165 0.41 -0.12 8.51
C LEU A 165 0.24 1.22 9.24
N THR A 166 0.82 1.38 10.44
CA THR A 166 0.81 2.65 11.15
C THR A 166 1.42 3.76 10.29
N PHE A 167 2.58 3.49 9.70
CA PHE A 167 3.24 4.40 8.77
C PHE A 167 2.35 4.74 7.57
N MET A 168 1.79 3.72 6.91
CA MET A 168 0.94 3.91 5.72
C MET A 168 -0.30 4.73 6.03
N PHE A 169 -0.99 4.48 7.15
CA PHE A 169 -2.21 5.21 7.50
C PHE A 169 -1.93 6.67 7.80
N LEU A 170 -0.88 6.95 8.57
CA LEU A 170 -0.50 8.34 8.90
C LEU A 170 0.01 9.09 7.67
N TRP A 171 0.84 8.44 6.83
CA TRP A 171 1.39 9.11 5.66
C TRP A 171 0.34 9.36 4.57
N ASN A 172 -0.56 8.40 4.34
CA ASN A 172 -1.69 8.60 3.43
C ASN A 172 -2.65 9.69 3.91
N MET A 173 -2.89 9.78 5.23
CA MET A 173 -3.68 10.86 5.82
C MET A 173 -3.04 12.23 5.55
N LEU A 174 -1.72 12.35 5.77
CA LEU A 174 -0.99 13.60 5.49
C LEU A 174 -0.96 13.92 3.99
N GLY A 175 -0.81 12.90 3.15
CA GLY A 175 -0.77 13.06 1.69
C GLY A 175 -2.12 13.42 1.08
N ALA A 176 -3.22 13.12 1.75
CA ALA A 176 -4.57 13.48 1.30
C ALA A 176 -4.97 14.90 1.71
N LEU A 177 -4.42 15.45 2.81
CA LEU A 177 -4.68 16.80 3.32
C LEU A 177 -3.78 17.83 2.68
#